data_13a62b91150595df304ceb5d8dfa150f
#
_entry.id   13a62b91150595df304ceb5d8dfa150f
#
_cell.length_a   1.000
_cell.length_b   1.000
_cell.length_c   1.000
_cell.angle_alpha   90.00
_cell.angle_beta   90.00
_cell.angle_gamma   90.00
#
_symmetry.space_group_name_H-M   'P 1'
#
loop_
_entity.id
_entity.type
_entity.pdbx_description
1 polymer ?
#
loop_
_entity_poly.entity_id
_entity_poly.type
_entity_poly.pdbx_seq_one_letter_code
_entity_poly.pdbx_strand_id
1 'polypeptide(L)'
;MPADVAEDSLELAIELLEAAEPDSESYPFPRLRRLGRSERRTFRTILLENQHFRITVVPDLGGRILRWEDMRSHQDIWDFNERIDLLEAGGRGIELAAGLQIRTRFGDRLNSMGPVANAPDYTEESESPSGLWMGEVCGDGLSLNWRLAAPHDSPFLELEVRAFNRSLEPVPYNGGIAVGGGSWRKSGDLWAWTSEGGTLAVECPYLDYSEDGGLYRFNRHRYLAPHQLDAWTAKIYPSGIGDSLRGASLSAHAGWNGEEMRIQGIESYSGKAIVLTKSARTLEMPLEVSRDLLLKIPLDSLKDEIEELVVLDADRAERLRAPAASIVSTARADEDPRPACLEPDAEIRQLRDAEFDLGLRHLSHLLSGYGRLSMGDFLGAAGAFEQALIFNGEDHLAWWAKAAAQRKGGAEAEERTELLNAHFLAPLEPVLRAEGFLASPVHGREKSAVLGPLEETPEAFVEVACLLLEANFVQDAARWLTEALLHVDFPVLRYLLAHVYLELGGMEVDAAEQVQLAIRENPEPPYPYRRIEFRALAKLAARFPADGSLRRLLDFAGRFRPLN
;
A
#
# COMPACT_ATOMS: atom_id res chain seq x y z
N MET A 1 2.10 -27.17 2.95
CA MET A 1 2.98 -26.59 1.92
C MET A 1 2.72 -25.10 1.88
N PRO A 2 3.69 -24.22 1.60
CA PRO A 2 3.39 -22.81 1.43
C PRO A 2 2.41 -22.61 0.26
N ALA A 3 1.84 -21.40 0.16
CA ALA A 3 1.05 -21.02 -1.01
C ALA A 3 1.94 -21.09 -2.26
N ASP A 4 1.39 -21.50 -3.39
CA ASP A 4 2.09 -21.41 -4.65
C ASP A 4 1.98 -19.97 -5.16
N VAL A 5 3.14 -19.34 -5.38
CA VAL A 5 3.25 -18.04 -6.03
C VAL A 5 3.85 -18.27 -7.42
N ALA A 6 3.11 -17.94 -8.46
CA ALA A 6 3.53 -18.15 -9.85
C ALA A 6 3.32 -16.88 -10.68
N GLU A 7 4.22 -16.64 -11.62
CA GLU A 7 4.03 -15.60 -12.63
C GLU A 7 3.20 -16.15 -13.80
N ASP A 8 2.28 -15.31 -14.29
CA ASP A 8 1.42 -15.59 -15.44
C ASP A 8 1.15 -14.29 -16.20
N SER A 9 0.30 -14.34 -17.20
CA SER A 9 -0.11 -13.16 -17.96
C SER A 9 -1.61 -13.18 -18.24
N LEU A 10 -2.21 -11.97 -18.28
CA LEU A 10 -3.62 -11.79 -18.51
C LEU A 10 -3.84 -10.75 -19.62
N GLU A 11 -4.60 -11.11 -20.66
CA GLU A 11 -4.98 -10.17 -21.70
C GLU A 11 -6.29 -9.46 -21.32
N LEU A 12 -6.24 -8.14 -21.26
CA LEU A 12 -7.38 -7.30 -20.88
C LEU A 12 -7.64 -6.22 -21.94
N ALA A 13 -8.91 -5.93 -22.17
CA ALA A 13 -9.32 -4.74 -22.91
C ALA A 13 -9.36 -3.54 -21.96
N ILE A 14 -8.48 -2.59 -22.17
CA ILE A 14 -8.41 -1.35 -21.39
C ILE A 14 -8.60 -0.13 -22.30
N GLU A 15 -9.34 0.86 -21.82
CA GLU A 15 -9.47 2.13 -22.51
C GLU A 15 -8.14 2.89 -22.48
N LEU A 16 -7.73 3.43 -23.63
CA LEU A 16 -6.50 4.20 -23.72
C LEU A 16 -6.68 5.55 -23.03
N LEU A 17 -5.62 5.90 -22.28
CA LEU A 17 -5.54 7.14 -21.54
C LEU A 17 -4.43 8.02 -22.12
N GLU A 18 -4.64 9.31 -22.05
CA GLU A 18 -3.66 10.34 -22.41
C GLU A 18 -3.24 11.08 -21.13
N ALA A 19 -1.94 11.29 -20.98
CA ALA A 19 -1.41 12.16 -19.94
C ALA A 19 -1.68 13.62 -20.30
N ALA A 20 -2.37 14.35 -19.43
CA ALA A 20 -2.64 15.77 -19.55
C ALA A 20 -1.84 16.56 -18.49
N GLU A 21 -1.77 17.89 -18.66
CA GLU A 21 -1.16 18.76 -17.66
C GLU A 21 -1.80 18.53 -16.28
N PRO A 22 -1.00 18.38 -15.21
CA PRO A 22 -1.52 18.19 -13.86
C PRO A 22 -2.25 19.45 -13.38
N ASP A 23 -3.13 19.25 -12.43
CA ASP A 23 -3.71 20.30 -11.60
C ASP A 23 -3.19 20.22 -10.15
N SER A 24 -3.77 21.00 -9.25
CA SER A 24 -3.37 21.00 -7.83
C SER A 24 -3.66 19.68 -7.11
N GLU A 25 -4.56 18.86 -7.63
CA GLU A 25 -4.94 17.58 -7.03
C GLU A 25 -4.09 16.43 -7.57
N SER A 26 -3.71 16.48 -8.85
CA SER A 26 -2.93 15.41 -9.49
C SER A 26 -1.42 15.60 -9.38
N TYR A 27 -0.92 16.82 -9.16
CA TYR A 27 0.53 17.09 -9.07
C TYR A 27 1.18 16.28 -7.93
N PRO A 28 2.32 15.64 -8.14
CA PRO A 28 3.29 15.79 -9.24
C PRO A 28 3.05 14.86 -10.45
N PHE A 29 1.89 14.29 -10.59
CA PHE A 29 1.60 13.34 -11.67
C PHE A 29 0.68 13.97 -12.71
N PRO A 30 0.79 13.53 -13.96
CA PRO A 30 -0.10 14.00 -15.00
C PRO A 30 -1.54 13.58 -14.69
N ARG A 31 -2.49 14.44 -15.00
CA ARG A 31 -3.89 14.08 -15.03
C ARG A 31 -4.14 13.10 -16.18
N LEU A 32 -5.05 12.15 -15.99
CA LEU A 32 -5.39 11.18 -17.02
C LEU A 32 -6.69 11.58 -17.70
N ARG A 33 -6.75 11.43 -19.03
CA ARG A 33 -7.95 11.68 -19.85
C ARG A 33 -8.24 10.47 -20.71
N ARG A 34 -9.52 10.17 -20.89
CA ARG A 34 -9.99 9.09 -21.77
C ARG A 34 -9.83 9.47 -23.23
N LEU A 35 -9.32 8.55 -24.05
CA LEU A 35 -9.25 8.71 -25.49
C LEU A 35 -10.50 8.15 -26.21
N GLY A 36 -11.43 7.51 -25.49
CA GLY A 36 -12.66 6.94 -26.04
C GLY A 36 -12.43 5.74 -26.97
N ARG A 37 -11.25 5.12 -26.90
CA ARG A 37 -10.89 3.91 -27.64
C ARG A 37 -10.20 2.93 -26.73
N SER A 38 -10.48 1.64 -26.89
CA SER A 38 -9.89 0.57 -26.11
C SER A 38 -8.91 -0.23 -26.95
N GLU A 39 -7.92 -0.81 -26.30
CA GLU A 39 -7.02 -1.80 -26.89
C GLU A 39 -6.90 -3.01 -25.97
N ARG A 40 -6.52 -4.16 -26.54
CA ARG A 40 -6.12 -5.32 -25.75
C ARG A 40 -4.64 -5.22 -25.41
N ARG A 41 -4.35 -5.39 -24.12
CA ARG A 41 -2.99 -5.42 -23.58
C ARG A 41 -2.79 -6.66 -22.74
N THR A 42 -1.60 -7.23 -22.84
CA THR A 42 -1.15 -8.30 -21.95
C THR A 42 -0.47 -7.67 -20.75
N PHE A 43 -0.95 -8.01 -19.57
CA PHE A 43 -0.39 -7.59 -18.29
C PHE A 43 0.29 -8.77 -17.61
N ARG A 44 1.42 -8.50 -16.96
CA ARG A 44 2.03 -9.48 -16.07
C ARG A 44 1.12 -9.66 -14.86
N THR A 45 0.93 -10.92 -14.47
CA THR A 45 0.13 -11.26 -13.30
C THR A 45 0.92 -12.14 -12.36
N ILE A 46 0.54 -12.10 -11.08
CA ILE A 46 1.06 -12.97 -10.05
C ILE A 46 -0.12 -13.73 -9.46
N LEU A 47 -0.03 -15.04 -9.51
CA LEU A 47 -1.02 -15.95 -8.93
C LEU A 47 -0.58 -16.30 -7.51
N LEU A 48 -1.47 -16.12 -6.54
CA LEU A 48 -1.35 -16.71 -5.21
C LEU A 48 -2.45 -17.74 -5.05
N GLU A 49 -2.07 -18.99 -4.80
CA GLU A 49 -2.99 -20.10 -4.69
C GLU A 49 -2.75 -20.90 -3.42
N ASN A 50 -3.83 -21.27 -2.76
CA ASN A 50 -3.84 -22.32 -1.75
C ASN A 50 -5.00 -23.30 -2.01
N GLN A 51 -5.26 -24.23 -1.10
CA GLN A 51 -6.32 -25.22 -1.29
C GLN A 51 -7.75 -24.64 -1.30
N HIS A 52 -7.94 -23.38 -0.87
CA HIS A 52 -9.26 -22.76 -0.71
C HIS A 52 -9.58 -21.75 -1.79
N PHE A 53 -8.58 -21.01 -2.26
CA PHE A 53 -8.78 -19.96 -3.25
C PHE A 53 -7.53 -19.73 -4.12
N ARG A 54 -7.76 -19.13 -5.27
CA ARG A 54 -6.74 -18.57 -6.16
C ARG A 54 -7.03 -17.11 -6.41
N ILE A 55 -6.05 -16.25 -6.22
CA ILE A 55 -6.15 -14.84 -6.58
C ILE A 55 -5.18 -14.48 -7.69
N THR A 56 -5.60 -13.59 -8.57
CA THR A 56 -4.77 -13.02 -9.65
C THR A 56 -4.50 -11.56 -9.32
N VAL A 57 -3.26 -11.26 -9.03
CA VAL A 57 -2.76 -9.91 -8.73
C VAL A 57 -2.12 -9.34 -9.99
N VAL A 58 -2.38 -8.06 -10.28
CA VAL A 58 -1.80 -7.35 -11.43
C VAL A 58 -0.96 -6.17 -10.93
N PRO A 59 0.37 -6.36 -10.77
CA PRO A 59 1.27 -5.29 -10.32
C PRO A 59 1.22 -4.06 -11.24
N ASP A 60 1.11 -4.26 -12.56
CA ASP A 60 1.07 -3.20 -13.57
C ASP A 60 -0.19 -2.31 -13.50
N LEU A 61 -1.22 -2.75 -12.78
CA LEU A 61 -2.45 -2.02 -12.54
C LEU A 61 -2.63 -1.66 -11.05
N GLY A 62 -1.58 -1.16 -10.44
CA GLY A 62 -1.60 -0.70 -9.06
C GLY A 62 -1.61 -1.83 -8.03
N GLY A 63 -1.20 -3.03 -8.38
CA GLY A 63 -1.16 -4.17 -7.47
C GLY A 63 -2.55 -4.65 -7.04
N ARG A 64 -3.52 -4.58 -7.94
CA ARG A 64 -4.91 -5.00 -7.69
C ARG A 64 -5.06 -6.50 -7.71
N ILE A 65 -5.96 -7.03 -6.89
CA ILE A 65 -6.50 -8.37 -7.07
C ILE A 65 -7.66 -8.25 -8.07
N LEU A 66 -7.47 -8.72 -9.31
CA LEU A 66 -8.51 -8.66 -10.35
C LEU A 66 -9.41 -9.87 -10.39
N ARG A 67 -8.91 -11.05 -10.00
CA ARG A 67 -9.69 -12.28 -9.93
C ARG A 67 -9.52 -12.92 -8.57
N TRP A 68 -10.59 -13.50 -8.09
CA TRP A 68 -10.62 -14.31 -6.88
C TRP A 68 -11.51 -15.53 -7.11
N GLU A 69 -10.91 -16.66 -7.38
CA GLU A 69 -11.60 -17.93 -7.58
C GLU A 69 -11.69 -18.70 -6.26
N ASP A 70 -12.88 -19.10 -5.89
CA ASP A 70 -13.10 -20.08 -4.82
C ASP A 70 -12.83 -21.48 -5.38
N MET A 71 -11.77 -22.15 -4.93
CA MET A 71 -11.35 -23.47 -5.42
C MET A 71 -12.35 -24.59 -5.16
N ARG A 72 -13.32 -24.38 -4.29
CA ARG A 72 -14.40 -25.36 -4.00
C ARG A 72 -15.51 -25.32 -5.02
N SER A 73 -15.90 -24.13 -5.45
CA SER A 73 -16.98 -23.90 -6.40
C SER A 73 -16.49 -23.66 -7.82
N HIS A 74 -15.20 -23.37 -8.00
CA HIS A 74 -14.58 -22.91 -9.26
C HIS A 74 -15.28 -21.68 -9.84
N GLN A 75 -15.77 -20.80 -8.96
CA GLN A 75 -16.44 -19.55 -9.34
C GLN A 75 -15.60 -18.35 -8.91
N ASP A 76 -15.56 -17.36 -9.78
CA ASP A 76 -15.02 -16.05 -9.41
C ASP A 76 -15.98 -15.37 -8.44
N ILE A 77 -15.44 -14.76 -7.39
CA ILE A 77 -16.23 -14.07 -6.35
C ILE A 77 -16.82 -12.77 -6.89
N TRP A 78 -16.11 -12.10 -7.79
CA TRP A 78 -16.67 -11.02 -8.59
C TRP A 78 -16.74 -11.45 -10.04
N ASP A 79 -17.75 -10.97 -10.72
CA ASP A 79 -17.94 -11.23 -12.14
C ASP A 79 -16.78 -10.56 -12.93
N PHE A 80 -15.71 -11.36 -13.11
CA PHE A 80 -14.53 -10.90 -13.80
C PHE A 80 -14.85 -10.74 -15.29
N ASN A 81 -14.78 -9.50 -15.75
CA ASN A 81 -14.88 -9.16 -17.15
C ASN A 81 -13.48 -8.88 -17.71
N GLU A 82 -13.15 -9.44 -18.88
CA GLU A 82 -11.90 -9.14 -19.60
C GLU A 82 -11.78 -7.66 -20.01
N ARG A 83 -12.84 -6.88 -19.83
CA ARG A 83 -12.87 -5.44 -20.03
C ARG A 83 -12.84 -4.73 -18.69
N ILE A 84 -11.86 -3.84 -18.53
CA ILE A 84 -11.75 -3.00 -17.34
C ILE A 84 -12.47 -1.68 -17.59
N ASP A 85 -13.49 -1.41 -16.77
CA ASP A 85 -14.19 -0.15 -16.78
C ASP A 85 -13.43 0.90 -15.96
N LEU A 86 -13.49 2.14 -16.45
CA LEU A 86 -12.89 3.30 -15.82
C LEU A 86 -13.97 4.19 -15.21
N LEU A 87 -13.71 4.68 -13.99
CA LEU A 87 -14.54 5.66 -13.31
C LEU A 87 -13.86 7.03 -13.35
N GLU A 88 -14.64 8.09 -13.41
CA GLU A 88 -14.14 9.42 -13.10
C GLU A 88 -13.95 9.51 -11.58
N ALA A 89 -12.76 9.91 -11.16
CA ALA A 89 -12.36 10.00 -9.76
C ALA A 89 -11.57 11.28 -9.54
N GLY A 90 -11.45 11.70 -8.29
CA GLY A 90 -10.56 12.80 -7.89
C GLY A 90 -9.09 12.52 -8.24
N GLY A 91 -8.20 13.39 -7.80
CA GLY A 91 -6.76 13.22 -7.98
C GLY A 91 -6.34 13.16 -9.45
N ARG A 92 -5.90 12.00 -9.95
CA ARG A 92 -5.48 11.85 -11.36
C ARG A 92 -6.62 11.87 -12.38
N GLY A 93 -7.87 11.99 -11.94
CA GLY A 93 -9.06 12.14 -12.79
C GLY A 93 -9.74 10.85 -13.21
N ILE A 94 -9.05 9.71 -13.17
CA ILE A 94 -9.58 8.41 -13.60
C ILE A 94 -9.09 7.30 -12.71
N GLU A 95 -9.96 6.35 -12.42
CA GLU A 95 -9.68 5.18 -11.61
C GLU A 95 -10.27 3.91 -12.24
N LEU A 96 -9.67 2.75 -11.94
CA LEU A 96 -10.21 1.44 -12.34
C LEU A 96 -11.33 1.02 -11.41
N ALA A 97 -12.46 0.61 -12.00
CA ALA A 97 -13.65 0.15 -11.27
C ALA A 97 -13.62 -1.33 -10.89
N ALA A 98 -12.50 -2.02 -11.08
CA ALA A 98 -12.44 -3.47 -10.94
C ALA A 98 -11.54 -3.94 -9.79
N GLY A 99 -11.92 -5.07 -9.17
CA GLY A 99 -11.11 -5.80 -8.22
C GLY A 99 -10.95 -5.14 -6.86
N LEU A 100 -10.09 -5.74 -6.03
CA LEU A 100 -9.72 -5.21 -4.72
C LEU A 100 -8.42 -4.43 -4.80
N GLN A 101 -8.40 -3.26 -4.21
CA GLN A 101 -7.24 -2.37 -4.15
C GLN A 101 -7.02 -1.80 -2.76
N ILE A 102 -5.77 -1.49 -2.46
CA ILE A 102 -5.39 -0.67 -1.30
C ILE A 102 -5.57 0.80 -1.66
N ARG A 103 -6.15 1.57 -0.76
CA ARG A 103 -6.41 3.01 -0.94
C ARG A 103 -5.88 3.85 0.19
N THR A 104 -5.67 5.12 -0.11
CA THR A 104 -5.55 6.19 0.87
C THR A 104 -6.62 7.25 0.58
N ARG A 105 -7.30 7.74 1.62
CA ARG A 105 -8.42 8.69 1.44
C ARG A 105 -7.96 10.10 1.11
N PHE A 106 -6.79 10.51 1.59
CA PHE A 106 -6.30 11.89 1.50
C PHE A 106 -5.06 12.05 0.61
N GLY A 107 -4.58 10.99 0.04
CA GLY A 107 -3.49 11.01 -0.92
C GLY A 107 -3.81 10.00 -1.99
N ASP A 108 -3.88 10.44 -3.23
CA ASP A 108 -4.07 9.50 -4.31
C ASP A 108 -2.80 8.66 -4.44
N ARG A 109 -3.00 7.37 -4.50
CA ARG A 109 -1.95 6.48 -4.91
C ARG A 109 -1.53 6.85 -6.33
N LEU A 110 -0.21 6.99 -6.51
CA LEU A 110 0.38 7.37 -7.78
C LEU A 110 0.08 6.37 -8.87
N ASN A 111 0.30 5.12 -8.53
CA ASN A 111 0.27 4.02 -9.48
C ASN A 111 -0.97 3.15 -9.28
N SER A 112 -2.11 3.75 -8.87
CA SER A 112 -3.38 3.02 -8.84
C SER A 112 -3.77 2.43 -10.20
N MET A 113 -3.21 2.97 -11.28
CA MET A 113 -3.39 2.55 -12.67
C MET A 113 -2.08 2.26 -13.40
N GLY A 114 -0.98 2.23 -12.71
CA GLY A 114 0.36 1.96 -13.23
C GLY A 114 1.08 0.91 -12.40
N PRO A 115 2.32 0.58 -12.79
CA PRO A 115 3.09 -0.44 -12.11
C PRO A 115 3.46 -0.02 -10.68
N VAL A 116 3.47 -1.01 -9.77
CA VAL A 116 3.97 -0.89 -8.41
C VAL A 116 5.13 -1.85 -8.20
N ALA A 117 6.07 -1.48 -7.34
CA ALA A 117 7.14 -2.36 -6.94
C ALA A 117 6.57 -3.63 -6.30
N ASN A 118 7.15 -4.78 -6.59
CA ASN A 118 6.72 -6.03 -5.99
C ASN A 118 7.90 -6.99 -5.77
N ALA A 119 7.74 -7.87 -4.80
CA ALA A 119 8.67 -8.95 -4.53
C ALA A 119 7.96 -10.11 -3.83
N PRO A 120 8.33 -11.36 -4.12
CA PRO A 120 7.83 -12.50 -3.38
C PRO A 120 8.26 -12.43 -1.91
N ASP A 121 7.38 -12.89 -1.02
CA ASP A 121 7.63 -12.94 0.42
C ASP A 121 8.05 -14.36 0.82
N TYR A 122 9.28 -14.50 1.28
CA TYR A 122 9.84 -15.76 1.75
C TYR A 122 9.82 -15.80 3.27
N THR A 123 9.25 -16.85 3.84
CA THR A 123 9.44 -17.13 5.26
C THR A 123 10.80 -17.79 5.50
N GLU A 124 11.39 -17.59 6.70
CA GLU A 124 12.69 -18.19 7.05
C GLU A 124 12.73 -19.73 6.94
N GLU A 125 11.57 -20.38 6.99
CA GLU A 125 11.42 -21.84 7.00
C GLU A 125 11.08 -22.44 5.63
N SER A 126 10.85 -21.63 4.60
CA SER A 126 10.36 -22.09 3.29
C SER A 126 11.21 -21.59 2.14
N GLU A 127 11.60 -22.52 1.27
CA GLU A 127 12.22 -22.21 -0.03
C GLU A 127 11.23 -21.63 -1.05
N SER A 128 9.94 -21.80 -0.82
CA SER A 128 8.86 -21.25 -1.65
C SER A 128 8.26 -20.00 -1.01
N PRO A 129 7.90 -18.98 -1.80
CA PRO A 129 7.29 -17.78 -1.27
C PRO A 129 5.92 -18.08 -0.65
N SER A 130 5.61 -17.46 0.47
CA SER A 130 4.33 -17.60 1.19
C SER A 130 3.35 -16.46 0.89
N GLY A 131 3.80 -15.45 0.15
CA GLY A 131 3.03 -14.26 -0.16
C GLY A 131 3.73 -13.35 -1.15
N LEU A 132 3.19 -12.15 -1.26
CA LEU A 132 3.66 -11.13 -2.18
C LEU A 132 3.66 -9.77 -1.47
N TRP A 133 4.81 -9.13 -1.43
CA TRP A 133 4.93 -7.72 -1.10
C TRP A 133 4.71 -6.84 -2.32
N MET A 134 3.98 -5.76 -2.14
CA MET A 134 3.82 -4.69 -3.13
C MET A 134 3.97 -3.33 -2.45
N GLY A 135 4.37 -2.31 -3.22
CA GLY A 135 4.57 -1.00 -2.63
C GLY A 135 4.84 0.11 -3.62
N GLU A 136 4.64 1.32 -3.14
CA GLU A 136 4.93 2.56 -3.87
C GLU A 136 5.29 3.69 -2.91
N VAL A 137 5.93 4.73 -3.44
CA VAL A 137 6.10 6.01 -2.75
C VAL A 137 5.12 7.01 -3.37
N CYS A 138 4.25 7.55 -2.54
CA CYS A 138 3.26 8.54 -2.95
C CYS A 138 3.86 9.95 -3.03
N GLY A 139 3.28 10.84 -3.85
CA GLY A 139 3.81 12.16 -4.14
C GLY A 139 3.88 13.13 -2.96
N ASP A 140 3.24 12.82 -1.85
CA ASP A 140 3.28 13.57 -0.59
C ASP A 140 4.39 13.10 0.36
N GLY A 141 5.18 12.10 -0.04
CA GLY A 141 6.24 11.51 0.77
C GLY A 141 5.77 10.32 1.62
N LEU A 142 4.56 9.84 1.43
CA LEU A 142 4.07 8.62 2.04
C LEU A 142 4.64 7.40 1.31
N SER A 143 5.30 6.49 2.01
CA SER A 143 5.63 5.15 1.53
C SER A 143 4.52 4.21 1.94
N LEU A 144 3.94 3.51 0.97
CA LEU A 144 2.88 2.54 1.17
C LEU A 144 3.35 1.16 0.72
N ASN A 145 3.44 0.23 1.65
CA ASN A 145 3.76 -1.16 1.37
C ASN A 145 2.62 -2.04 1.85
N TRP A 146 2.31 -3.09 1.09
CA TRP A 146 1.33 -4.08 1.53
C TRP A 146 1.74 -5.47 1.13
N ARG A 147 1.38 -6.41 1.98
CA ARG A 147 1.64 -7.82 1.82
C ARG A 147 0.35 -8.57 1.64
N LEU A 148 0.29 -9.44 0.66
CA LEU A 148 -0.74 -10.44 0.50
C LEU A 148 -0.16 -11.79 0.84
N ALA A 149 -0.71 -12.49 1.81
CA ALA A 149 -0.30 -13.85 2.14
C ALA A 149 -1.50 -14.80 2.11
N ALA A 150 -1.31 -15.96 1.50
CA ALA A 150 -2.30 -17.02 1.40
C ALA A 150 -1.79 -18.26 2.16
N PRO A 151 -1.92 -18.32 3.51
CA PRO A 151 -1.44 -19.46 4.27
C PRO A 151 -2.12 -20.76 3.76
N HIS A 152 -1.35 -21.84 3.60
CA HIS A 152 -1.80 -23.05 2.89
C HIS A 152 -3.12 -23.61 3.39
N ASP A 153 -3.26 -23.70 4.70
CA ASP A 153 -4.44 -24.30 5.35
C ASP A 153 -5.49 -23.25 5.76
N SER A 154 -5.34 -22.00 5.35
CA SER A 154 -6.23 -20.92 5.78
C SER A 154 -7.23 -20.55 4.69
N PRO A 155 -8.55 -20.47 5.01
CA PRO A 155 -9.57 -20.09 4.05
C PRO A 155 -9.65 -18.57 3.83
N PHE A 156 -8.64 -17.83 4.26
CA PHE A 156 -8.57 -16.37 4.17
C PHE A 156 -7.24 -15.91 3.58
N LEU A 157 -7.32 -14.77 2.94
CA LEU A 157 -6.17 -13.98 2.54
C LEU A 157 -5.79 -13.05 3.70
N GLU A 158 -4.54 -13.07 4.11
CA GLU A 158 -3.99 -12.06 5.02
C GLU A 158 -3.50 -10.87 4.21
N LEU A 159 -3.97 -9.70 4.58
CA LEU A 159 -3.49 -8.41 4.09
C LEU A 159 -2.81 -7.70 5.24
N GLU A 160 -1.55 -7.33 5.06
CA GLU A 160 -0.81 -6.43 5.94
C GLU A 160 -0.52 -5.14 5.17
N VAL A 161 -0.78 -3.98 5.75
CA VAL A 161 -0.48 -2.68 5.15
C VAL A 161 0.40 -1.88 6.09
N ARG A 162 1.46 -1.32 5.55
CA ARG A 162 2.41 -0.45 6.24
C ARG A 162 2.48 0.88 5.51
N ALA A 163 2.14 1.95 6.21
CA ALA A 163 2.25 3.31 5.70
C ALA A 163 3.26 4.09 6.52
N PHE A 164 4.28 4.64 5.89
CA PHE A 164 5.35 5.36 6.55
C PHE A 164 5.49 6.77 5.98
N ASN A 165 5.52 7.76 6.85
CA ASN A 165 5.78 9.14 6.46
C ASN A 165 7.29 9.38 6.36
N ARG A 166 7.80 9.50 5.14
CA ARG A 166 9.23 9.72 4.83
C ARG A 166 9.64 11.20 4.95
N SER A 167 8.68 12.10 5.13
CA SER A 167 8.92 13.54 5.17
C SER A 167 9.16 14.04 6.59
N LEU A 168 9.69 15.26 6.70
CA LEU A 168 9.81 15.98 7.97
C LEU A 168 8.55 16.77 8.34
N GLU A 169 7.46 16.61 7.56
CA GLU A 169 6.18 17.28 7.79
C GLU A 169 5.08 16.23 8.02
N PRO A 170 4.03 16.53 8.78
CA PRO A 170 2.89 15.62 8.91
C PRO A 170 2.21 15.41 7.56
N VAL A 171 1.96 14.14 7.19
CA VAL A 171 1.31 13.74 5.94
C VAL A 171 -0.11 13.25 6.22
N PRO A 172 -1.13 13.73 5.49
CA PRO A 172 -2.48 13.21 5.61
C PRO A 172 -2.50 11.72 5.23
N TYR A 173 -3.06 10.89 6.10
CA TYR A 173 -3.17 9.47 5.84
C TYR A 173 -4.45 8.88 6.41
N ASN A 174 -5.11 8.06 5.62
CA ASN A 174 -6.20 7.19 6.04
C ASN A 174 -6.22 5.95 5.14
N GLY A 175 -5.47 4.91 5.56
CA GLY A 175 -5.35 3.66 4.82
C GLY A 175 -6.64 2.86 4.82
N GLY A 176 -6.93 2.21 3.69
CA GLY A 176 -8.11 1.40 3.54
C GLY A 176 -8.06 0.45 2.36
N ILE A 177 -9.19 -0.20 2.13
CA ILE A 177 -9.41 -1.09 0.99
C ILE A 177 -10.68 -0.69 0.25
N ALA A 178 -10.69 -0.87 -1.06
CA ALA A 178 -11.90 -0.76 -1.86
C ALA A 178 -12.04 -1.97 -2.79
N VAL A 179 -13.28 -2.33 -3.05
CA VAL A 179 -13.64 -3.40 -4.01
C VAL A 179 -14.68 -2.83 -4.96
N GLY A 180 -14.39 -2.89 -6.25
CA GLY A 180 -15.29 -2.38 -7.28
C GLY A 180 -16.52 -3.27 -7.50
N GLY A 181 -17.61 -2.69 -8.01
CA GLY A 181 -18.76 -3.43 -8.54
C GLY A 181 -19.73 -4.02 -7.51
N GLY A 182 -19.66 -3.64 -6.24
CA GLY A 182 -20.55 -4.16 -5.19
C GLY A 182 -20.90 -3.15 -4.13
N SER A 183 -21.46 -3.63 -3.03
CA SER A 183 -21.85 -2.81 -1.88
C SER A 183 -21.34 -3.40 -0.56
N TRP A 184 -20.98 -2.51 0.37
CA TRP A 184 -20.55 -2.88 1.71
C TRP A 184 -21.70 -2.83 2.70
N ARG A 185 -21.68 -3.76 3.64
CA ARG A 185 -22.55 -3.74 4.82
C ARG A 185 -21.82 -4.31 6.03
N LYS A 186 -22.14 -3.83 7.19
CA LYS A 186 -21.66 -4.40 8.45
C LYS A 186 -22.45 -5.66 8.77
N SER A 187 -21.78 -6.73 9.15
CA SER A 187 -22.40 -8.00 9.52
C SER A 187 -21.66 -8.58 10.72
N GLY A 188 -22.26 -8.50 11.91
CA GLY A 188 -21.57 -8.82 13.16
C GLY A 188 -20.33 -7.96 13.36
N ASP A 189 -19.19 -8.61 13.59
CA ASP A 189 -17.88 -7.95 13.78
C ASP A 189 -17.11 -7.75 12.46
N LEU A 190 -17.67 -8.19 11.33
CA LEU A 190 -17.05 -8.13 10.02
C LEU A 190 -17.76 -7.16 9.09
N TRP A 191 -17.05 -6.69 8.10
CA TRP A 191 -17.61 -6.03 6.93
C TRP A 191 -17.81 -7.03 5.81
N ALA A 192 -18.98 -7.02 5.19
CA ALA A 192 -19.31 -7.85 4.04
C ALA A 192 -19.47 -6.99 2.80
N TRP A 193 -18.67 -7.28 1.78
CA TRP A 193 -18.86 -6.77 0.43
C TRP A 193 -19.63 -7.81 -0.39
N THR A 194 -20.61 -7.36 -1.17
CA THR A 194 -21.47 -8.25 -1.95
C THR A 194 -21.66 -7.72 -3.36
N SER A 195 -21.56 -8.60 -4.34
CA SER A 195 -21.89 -8.40 -5.75
C SER A 195 -22.77 -9.54 -6.27
N GLU A 196 -23.11 -9.50 -7.56
CA GLU A 196 -23.83 -10.60 -8.22
C GLU A 196 -23.02 -11.91 -8.23
N GLY A 197 -21.69 -11.84 -8.32
CA GLY A 197 -20.79 -13.00 -8.37
C GLY A 197 -20.52 -13.65 -7.01
N GLY A 198 -20.59 -12.90 -5.93
CA GLY A 198 -20.24 -13.45 -4.61
C GLY A 198 -20.13 -12.44 -3.49
N THR A 199 -19.61 -12.91 -2.37
CA THR A 199 -19.44 -12.11 -1.16
C THR A 199 -18.04 -12.29 -0.60
N LEU A 200 -17.44 -11.19 -0.14
CA LEU A 200 -16.24 -11.17 0.69
C LEU A 200 -16.60 -10.70 2.09
N ALA A 201 -16.11 -11.39 3.10
CA ALA A 201 -16.13 -10.91 4.47
C ALA A 201 -14.74 -10.41 4.85
N VAL A 202 -14.66 -9.24 5.46
CA VAL A 202 -13.40 -8.57 5.84
C VAL A 202 -13.40 -8.35 7.33
N GLU A 203 -12.45 -9.00 7.98
CA GLU A 203 -12.09 -8.74 9.37
C GLU A 203 -10.95 -7.72 9.39
N CYS A 204 -11.24 -6.54 9.89
CA CYS A 204 -10.22 -5.57 10.26
C CYS A 204 -10.75 -4.71 11.39
N PRO A 205 -10.16 -4.79 12.57
CA PRO A 205 -10.54 -3.89 13.66
C PRO A 205 -10.32 -2.44 13.21
N TYR A 206 -11.31 -1.59 13.50
CA TYR A 206 -11.24 -0.15 13.23
C TYR A 206 -11.42 0.29 11.77
N LEU A 207 -11.87 -0.57 10.86
CA LEU A 207 -12.36 -0.12 9.56
C LEU A 207 -13.78 0.40 9.66
N ASP A 208 -14.07 1.43 8.90
CA ASP A 208 -15.41 1.97 8.72
C ASP A 208 -15.67 2.32 7.27
N TYR A 209 -16.94 2.36 6.88
CA TYR A 209 -17.37 2.57 5.50
C TYR A 209 -17.34 4.06 5.15
N SER A 210 -16.95 4.36 3.92
CA SER A 210 -17.01 5.70 3.33
C SER A 210 -17.85 5.69 2.04
N GLU A 211 -18.45 6.83 1.71
CA GLU A 211 -19.34 6.98 0.55
C GLU A 211 -18.68 6.77 -0.81
N ASP A 212 -17.36 6.86 -0.86
CA ASP A 212 -16.58 6.54 -2.06
C ASP A 212 -16.46 5.03 -2.34
N GLY A 213 -17.17 4.20 -1.56
CA GLY A 213 -17.23 2.75 -1.73
C GLY A 213 -16.06 1.99 -1.10
N GLY A 214 -15.24 2.63 -0.27
CA GLY A 214 -14.12 2.01 0.44
C GLY A 214 -14.40 1.76 1.93
N LEU A 215 -13.64 0.84 2.53
CA LEU A 215 -13.48 0.70 3.97
C LEU A 215 -12.17 1.36 4.36
N TYR A 216 -12.21 2.31 5.28
CA TYR A 216 -11.04 3.03 5.74
C TYR A 216 -10.84 2.89 7.23
N ARG A 217 -9.59 2.83 7.63
CA ARG A 217 -9.22 2.90 9.03
C ARG A 217 -9.36 4.35 9.50
N PHE A 218 -10.31 4.61 10.37
CA PHE A 218 -10.38 5.89 11.06
C PHE A 218 -9.26 5.95 12.10
N ASN A 219 -8.11 6.46 11.68
CA ASN A 219 -7.07 6.77 12.61
C ASN A 219 -7.51 7.97 13.48
N ARG A 220 -7.19 7.93 14.76
CA ARG A 220 -7.39 9.08 15.68
C ARG A 220 -6.67 10.34 15.18
N HIS A 221 -5.61 10.13 14.41
CA HIS A 221 -4.87 11.17 13.74
C HIS A 221 -5.09 11.02 12.24
N ARG A 222 -5.71 11.99 11.60
CA ARG A 222 -5.83 12.08 10.14
C ARG A 222 -4.47 12.32 9.46
N TYR A 223 -3.36 12.23 10.22
CA TYR A 223 -2.02 12.52 9.77
C TYR A 223 -1.04 11.52 10.39
N LEU A 224 -0.06 11.11 9.61
CA LEU A 224 1.14 10.50 10.14
C LEU A 224 2.16 11.59 10.47
N ALA A 225 2.69 11.55 11.67
CA ALA A 225 3.80 12.43 12.07
C ALA A 225 5.06 12.10 11.23
N PRO A 226 6.03 13.02 11.16
CA PRO A 226 7.30 12.75 10.50
C PRO A 226 7.94 11.45 10.96
N HIS A 227 8.37 10.61 10.01
CA HIS A 227 8.99 9.31 10.23
C HIS A 227 8.18 8.33 11.10
N GLN A 228 6.86 8.47 11.09
CA GLN A 228 5.95 7.55 11.77
C GLN A 228 5.49 6.45 10.82
N LEU A 229 5.47 5.22 11.33
CA LEU A 229 4.85 4.05 10.71
C LEU A 229 3.43 3.86 11.26
N ASP A 230 2.45 3.60 10.39
CA ASP A 230 1.16 3.01 10.73
C ASP A 230 1.07 1.65 10.05
N ALA A 231 0.88 0.61 10.84
CA ALA A 231 0.73 -0.75 10.34
C ALA A 231 -0.61 -1.34 10.79
N TRP A 232 -1.27 -2.04 9.87
CA TRP A 232 -2.53 -2.72 10.17
C TRP A 232 -2.68 -3.97 9.31
N THR A 233 -3.51 -4.89 9.80
CA THR A 233 -3.79 -6.16 9.13
C THR A 233 -5.29 -6.33 8.91
N ALA A 234 -5.63 -7.05 7.85
CA ALA A 234 -6.99 -7.52 7.60
C ALA A 234 -6.96 -8.99 7.18
N LYS A 235 -8.03 -9.71 7.50
CA LYS A 235 -8.29 -11.03 6.93
C LYS A 235 -9.48 -10.94 6.01
N ILE A 236 -9.36 -11.50 4.83
CA ILE A 236 -10.38 -11.43 3.79
C ILE A 236 -10.81 -12.85 3.45
N TYR A 237 -12.09 -13.11 3.64
CA TYR A 237 -12.69 -14.45 3.48
C TYR A 237 -13.63 -14.46 2.29
N PRO A 238 -13.48 -15.39 1.33
CA PRO A 238 -14.54 -15.67 0.38
C PRO A 238 -15.73 -16.31 1.09
N SER A 239 -16.93 -15.83 0.83
CA SER A 239 -18.15 -16.37 1.41
C SER A 239 -19.09 -16.90 0.33
N GLY A 240 -19.44 -18.18 0.42
CA GLY A 240 -20.43 -18.81 -0.44
C GLY A 240 -21.89 -18.50 -0.07
N ILE A 241 -22.12 -17.63 0.92
CA ILE A 241 -23.48 -17.29 1.39
C ILE A 241 -24.16 -16.28 0.46
N GLY A 242 -23.39 -15.44 -0.23
CA GLY A 242 -23.93 -14.45 -1.16
C GLY A 242 -24.75 -13.36 -0.47
N ASP A 243 -25.75 -12.83 -1.18
CA ASP A 243 -26.64 -11.75 -0.70
C ASP A 243 -27.47 -12.11 0.53
N SER A 244 -27.60 -13.40 0.81
CA SER A 244 -28.34 -13.89 1.98
C SER A 244 -27.55 -13.78 3.29
N LEU A 245 -26.29 -13.37 3.27
CA LEU A 245 -25.45 -13.21 4.47
C LEU A 245 -26.11 -12.29 5.50
N ARG A 246 -26.28 -12.79 6.74
CA ARG A 246 -26.87 -12.07 7.87
C ARG A 246 -25.92 -11.88 9.04
N GLY A 247 -24.98 -12.79 9.21
CA GLY A 247 -23.97 -12.74 10.23
C GLY A 247 -22.66 -13.35 9.76
N ALA A 248 -21.56 -12.80 10.26
CA ALA A 248 -20.23 -13.29 10.02
C ALA A 248 -19.39 -13.16 11.28
N SER A 249 -18.57 -14.16 11.53
CA SER A 249 -17.58 -14.20 12.62
C SER A 249 -16.32 -14.88 12.12
N LEU A 250 -15.28 -14.91 12.94
CA LEU A 250 -14.04 -15.64 12.64
C LEU A 250 -14.22 -17.16 12.56
N SER A 251 -15.31 -17.70 13.11
CA SER A 251 -15.57 -19.14 13.15
C SER A 251 -16.58 -19.62 12.11
N ALA A 252 -17.52 -18.75 11.70
CA ALA A 252 -18.54 -19.11 10.73
C ALA A 252 -19.20 -17.88 10.08
N HIS A 253 -19.73 -18.09 8.88
CA HIS A 253 -20.65 -17.18 8.19
C HIS A 253 -22.04 -17.82 8.13
N ALA A 254 -23.09 -17.06 8.28
CA ALA A 254 -24.44 -17.54 8.10
C ALA A 254 -25.37 -16.53 7.45
N GLY A 255 -26.37 -17.04 6.77
CA GLY A 255 -27.43 -16.25 6.16
C GLY A 255 -28.60 -17.10 5.77
N TRP A 256 -29.69 -16.46 5.39
CA TRP A 256 -30.90 -17.16 4.89
C TRP A 256 -31.63 -16.31 3.87
N ASN A 257 -32.23 -16.98 2.94
CA ASN A 257 -33.24 -16.47 2.02
C ASN A 257 -34.61 -17.07 2.34
N GLY A 258 -35.58 -16.86 1.50
CA GLY A 258 -36.93 -17.43 1.71
C GLY A 258 -37.01 -18.96 1.61
N GLU A 259 -35.96 -19.68 1.25
CA GLU A 259 -36.00 -21.13 0.96
C GLU A 259 -35.09 -21.94 1.87
N GLU A 260 -33.90 -21.44 2.16
CA GLU A 260 -32.88 -22.15 2.92
C GLU A 260 -32.07 -21.22 3.83
N MET A 261 -31.58 -21.79 4.92
CA MET A 261 -30.51 -21.20 5.75
C MET A 261 -29.19 -21.82 5.33
N ARG A 262 -28.18 -20.99 5.22
CA ARG A 262 -26.82 -21.37 4.84
C ARG A 262 -25.85 -21.04 5.96
N ILE A 263 -25.01 -22.01 6.32
CA ILE A 263 -23.94 -21.83 7.31
C ILE A 263 -22.65 -22.32 6.67
N GLN A 264 -21.64 -21.49 6.65
CA GLN A 264 -20.30 -21.81 6.16
C GLN A 264 -19.32 -21.72 7.32
N GLY A 265 -18.63 -22.83 7.63
CA GLY A 265 -17.57 -22.83 8.64
C GLY A 265 -16.29 -22.21 8.11
N ILE A 266 -15.65 -21.41 8.95
CA ILE A 266 -14.26 -20.98 8.82
C ILE A 266 -13.36 -21.96 9.57
N GLU A 267 -13.89 -22.49 10.67
CA GLU A 267 -13.28 -23.56 11.45
C GLU A 267 -14.21 -24.78 11.47
N SER A 268 -13.63 -25.96 11.74
CA SER A 268 -14.43 -27.18 11.93
C SER A 268 -14.76 -27.37 13.40
N TYR A 269 -16.03 -27.51 13.72
CA TYR A 269 -16.50 -27.79 15.08
C TYR A 269 -17.89 -28.47 15.08
N SER A 270 -18.16 -29.21 16.12
CA SER A 270 -19.51 -29.75 16.39
C SER A 270 -20.22 -28.83 17.37
N GLY A 271 -21.53 -28.68 17.22
CA GLY A 271 -22.30 -27.80 18.07
C GLY A 271 -23.78 -27.80 17.74
N LYS A 272 -24.44 -26.67 17.91
CA LYS A 272 -25.85 -26.51 17.56
C LYS A 272 -26.15 -25.11 17.00
N ALA A 273 -27.08 -25.04 16.09
CA ALA A 273 -27.73 -23.82 15.68
C ALA A 273 -29.01 -23.61 16.52
N ILE A 274 -29.17 -22.40 17.02
CA ILE A 274 -30.37 -21.96 17.73
C ILE A 274 -31.03 -20.89 16.86
N VAL A 275 -32.22 -21.20 16.35
CA VAL A 275 -33.01 -20.24 15.57
C VAL A 275 -34.07 -19.65 16.48
N LEU A 276 -34.05 -18.36 16.67
CA LEU A 276 -35.09 -17.59 17.35
C LEU A 276 -36.05 -17.03 16.31
N THR A 277 -37.34 -17.19 16.55
CA THR A 277 -38.37 -16.68 15.64
C THR A 277 -39.09 -15.47 16.24
N LYS A 278 -39.71 -14.66 15.39
CA LYS A 278 -40.51 -13.48 15.81
C LYS A 278 -41.67 -13.87 16.75
N SER A 279 -42.13 -15.10 16.68
CA SER A 279 -43.17 -15.66 17.59
C SER A 279 -42.61 -16.20 18.92
N ALA A 280 -41.34 -15.88 19.24
CA ALA A 280 -40.60 -16.33 20.42
C ALA A 280 -40.44 -17.85 20.53
N ARG A 281 -40.50 -18.57 19.42
CA ARG A 281 -40.14 -20.00 19.38
C ARG A 281 -38.63 -20.13 19.24
N THR A 282 -38.06 -21.10 19.94
CA THR A 282 -36.67 -21.48 19.84
C THR A 282 -36.57 -22.84 19.19
N LEU A 283 -35.84 -22.96 18.11
CA LEU A 283 -35.51 -24.23 17.47
C LEU A 283 -34.03 -24.51 17.66
N GLU A 284 -33.72 -25.69 18.18
CA GLU A 284 -32.34 -26.14 18.32
C GLU A 284 -32.08 -27.26 17.30
N MET A 285 -31.02 -27.14 16.54
CA MET A 285 -30.60 -28.14 15.56
C MET A 285 -29.15 -28.54 15.83
N PRO A 286 -28.84 -29.85 15.93
CA PRO A 286 -27.43 -30.25 15.99
C PRO A 286 -26.73 -29.82 14.69
N LEU A 287 -25.48 -29.41 14.82
CA LEU A 287 -24.72 -28.83 13.73
C LEU A 287 -23.32 -29.42 13.73
N GLU A 288 -22.88 -29.90 12.59
CA GLU A 288 -21.49 -30.16 12.31
C GLU A 288 -21.04 -29.16 11.27
N VAL A 289 -20.23 -28.21 11.71
CA VAL A 289 -19.64 -27.19 10.85
C VAL A 289 -18.27 -27.70 10.39
N SER A 290 -18.09 -27.76 9.11
CA SER A 290 -16.80 -28.06 8.51
C SER A 290 -16.26 -26.83 7.84
N ARG A 291 -14.95 -26.64 7.93
CA ARG A 291 -14.20 -25.55 7.33
C ARG A 291 -14.50 -25.34 5.84
N ASP A 292 -14.78 -26.41 5.13
CA ASP A 292 -14.93 -26.39 3.67
C ASP A 292 -16.36 -26.66 3.20
N LEU A 293 -17.31 -26.83 4.12
CA LEU A 293 -18.67 -27.19 3.79
C LEU A 293 -19.61 -26.01 3.95
N LEU A 294 -20.33 -25.69 2.87
CA LEU A 294 -21.52 -24.86 2.93
C LEU A 294 -22.73 -25.73 3.31
N LEU A 295 -23.13 -25.65 4.57
CA LEU A 295 -24.30 -26.36 5.06
C LEU A 295 -25.58 -25.63 4.63
N LYS A 296 -26.48 -26.33 3.94
CA LYS A 296 -27.78 -25.82 3.51
C LYS A 296 -28.89 -26.50 4.30
N ILE A 297 -29.71 -25.74 4.98
CA ILE A 297 -30.80 -26.20 5.81
C ILE A 297 -32.11 -25.64 5.24
N PRO A 298 -33.03 -26.50 4.74
CA PRO A 298 -34.32 -26.04 4.22
C PRO A 298 -35.16 -25.32 5.28
N LEU A 299 -35.80 -24.24 4.91
CA LEU A 299 -36.63 -23.42 5.80
C LEU A 299 -38.15 -23.60 5.57
N ASP A 300 -38.60 -24.79 5.13
CA ASP A 300 -39.98 -25.07 4.69
C ASP A 300 -41.09 -24.57 5.62
N SER A 301 -40.80 -24.41 6.91
CA SER A 301 -41.77 -23.97 7.92
C SER A 301 -41.46 -22.64 8.61
N LEU A 302 -40.38 -21.94 8.21
CA LEU A 302 -39.85 -20.78 8.95
C LEU A 302 -39.60 -19.53 8.10
N LYS A 303 -40.10 -19.49 6.88
CA LYS A 303 -39.72 -18.51 5.81
C LYS A 303 -39.65 -17.05 6.25
N ASP A 304 -40.58 -16.58 7.06
CA ASP A 304 -40.68 -15.14 7.42
C ASP A 304 -40.55 -14.89 8.93
N GLU A 305 -40.25 -15.93 9.71
CA GLU A 305 -40.30 -15.87 11.18
C GLU A 305 -38.93 -15.81 11.86
N ILE A 306 -37.81 -15.96 11.14
CA ILE A 306 -36.48 -15.92 11.78
C ILE A 306 -36.19 -14.51 12.24
N GLU A 307 -35.91 -14.35 13.52
CA GLU A 307 -35.47 -13.09 14.13
C GLU A 307 -33.96 -13.10 14.33
N GLU A 308 -33.42 -14.24 14.76
CA GLU A 308 -31.98 -14.37 15.02
C GLU A 308 -31.55 -15.84 14.88
N LEU A 309 -30.33 -16.03 14.42
CA LEU A 309 -29.61 -17.29 14.43
C LEU A 309 -28.38 -17.15 15.33
N VAL A 310 -28.24 -18.09 16.28
CA VAL A 310 -27.04 -18.21 17.13
C VAL A 310 -26.42 -19.58 16.90
N VAL A 311 -25.15 -19.64 16.62
CA VAL A 311 -24.38 -20.89 16.49
C VAL A 311 -23.49 -21.04 17.72
N LEU A 312 -23.66 -22.15 18.42
CA LEU A 312 -22.87 -22.53 19.59
C LEU A 312 -22.05 -23.77 19.28
N ASP A 313 -20.84 -23.86 19.80
CA ASP A 313 -20.04 -25.08 19.78
C ASP A 313 -20.50 -26.10 20.87
N ALA A 314 -19.78 -27.22 20.97
CA ALA A 314 -20.05 -28.26 21.95
C ALA A 314 -19.91 -27.77 23.40
N ASP A 315 -19.06 -26.82 23.66
CA ASP A 315 -18.83 -26.20 24.96
C ASP A 315 -19.80 -25.05 25.25
N ARG A 316 -20.77 -24.82 24.37
CA ARG A 316 -21.74 -23.73 24.40
C ARG A 316 -21.15 -22.34 24.24
N ALA A 317 -19.93 -22.20 23.73
CA ALA A 317 -19.39 -20.92 23.35
C ALA A 317 -20.09 -20.43 22.08
N GLU A 318 -20.48 -19.17 22.05
CA GLU A 318 -21.06 -18.53 20.87
C GLU A 318 -20.01 -18.37 19.78
N ARG A 319 -20.28 -19.00 18.64
CA ARG A 319 -19.39 -18.94 17.47
C ARG A 319 -19.88 -17.96 16.41
N LEU A 320 -21.18 -17.71 16.38
CA LEU A 320 -21.81 -16.78 15.45
C LEU A 320 -23.15 -16.31 15.99
N ARG A 321 -23.45 -15.05 15.76
CA ARG A 321 -24.78 -14.45 15.93
C ARG A 321 -25.19 -13.70 14.67
N ALA A 322 -26.30 -14.02 14.09
CA ALA A 322 -26.81 -13.45 12.86
C ALA A 322 -28.26 -12.95 13.07
N PRO A 323 -28.51 -11.65 13.15
CA PRO A 323 -29.85 -11.07 13.26
C PRO A 323 -30.59 -11.05 11.92
N ALA A 324 -31.92 -11.05 11.96
CA ALA A 324 -32.75 -10.95 10.75
C ALA A 324 -32.57 -9.61 10.00
N ALA A 325 -32.42 -8.52 10.74
CA ALA A 325 -32.15 -7.23 10.16
C ALA A 325 -30.65 -7.09 9.92
N SER A 326 -30.23 -7.01 8.67
CA SER A 326 -28.90 -6.52 8.39
C SER A 326 -28.81 -5.09 8.91
N ILE A 327 -27.83 -4.80 9.76
CA ILE A 327 -27.51 -3.42 10.13
C ILE A 327 -26.87 -2.82 8.88
N VAL A 328 -27.68 -2.19 8.05
CA VAL A 328 -27.16 -1.34 6.97
C VAL A 328 -26.66 -0.10 7.67
N SER A 329 -25.36 0.03 7.82
CA SER A 329 -24.75 1.31 8.13
C SER A 329 -24.90 2.17 6.87
N THR A 330 -26.03 2.82 6.71
CA THR A 330 -26.08 4.02 5.89
C THR A 330 -25.32 5.08 6.68
N ALA A 331 -24.04 5.24 6.40
CA ALA A 331 -23.32 6.40 6.85
C ALA A 331 -24.10 7.62 6.33
N ARG A 332 -24.70 8.39 7.21
CA ARG A 332 -25.28 9.69 6.86
C ARG A 332 -24.14 10.60 6.46
N ALA A 333 -24.17 11.03 5.21
CA ALA A 333 -23.21 11.92 4.59
C ALA A 333 -23.00 13.25 5.30
N ASP A 334 -23.91 13.68 6.18
CA ASP A 334 -24.00 15.04 6.68
C ASP A 334 -23.43 15.26 8.09
N GLU A 335 -23.04 14.22 8.78
CA GLU A 335 -22.29 14.42 10.01
C GLU A 335 -20.81 14.22 9.67
N ASP A 336 -20.08 15.34 9.48
CA ASP A 336 -18.63 15.37 9.70
C ASP A 336 -18.40 14.55 10.98
N PRO A 337 -17.83 13.31 10.89
CA PRO A 337 -17.52 12.57 12.08
C PRO A 337 -16.30 13.19 12.74
N ARG A 338 -16.41 14.42 13.15
CA ARG A 338 -15.69 14.82 14.34
C ARG A 338 -16.25 13.87 15.38
N PRO A 339 -15.47 12.88 15.84
CA PRO A 339 -15.87 12.15 17.01
C PRO A 339 -16.28 13.23 17.99
N ALA A 340 -17.50 13.20 18.48
CA ALA A 340 -17.87 14.01 19.61
C ALA A 340 -16.65 13.92 20.52
N CYS A 341 -15.95 15.04 20.73
CA CYS A 341 -14.74 15.02 21.52
C CYS A 341 -15.19 14.55 22.89
N LEU A 342 -15.23 13.23 23.06
CA LEU A 342 -15.07 12.65 24.37
C LEU A 342 -13.73 13.23 24.79
N GLU A 343 -13.77 14.15 25.73
CA GLU A 343 -12.53 14.65 26.32
C GLU A 343 -11.73 13.40 26.65
N PRO A 344 -10.57 13.18 26.03
CA PRO A 344 -9.85 11.95 26.23
C PRO A 344 -9.57 11.83 27.72
N ASP A 345 -9.81 10.64 28.29
CA ASP A 345 -9.43 10.33 29.65
C ASP A 345 -8.02 10.82 29.94
N ALA A 346 -7.76 11.21 31.18
CA ALA A 346 -6.45 11.72 31.57
C ALA A 346 -5.29 10.80 31.14
N GLU A 347 -5.53 9.48 31.16
CA GLU A 347 -4.58 8.47 30.67
C GLU A 347 -4.30 8.57 29.16
N ILE A 348 -5.34 8.82 28.34
CA ILE A 348 -5.18 9.00 26.89
C ILE A 348 -4.43 10.31 26.60
N ARG A 349 -4.65 11.38 27.39
CA ARG A 349 -3.87 12.61 27.27
C ARG A 349 -2.40 12.38 27.61
N GLN A 350 -2.11 11.65 28.69
CA GLN A 350 -0.74 11.31 29.07
C GLN A 350 -0.03 10.47 28.01
N LEU A 351 -0.71 9.49 27.40
CA LEU A 351 -0.17 8.70 26.30
C LEU A 351 0.13 9.56 25.07
N ARG A 352 -0.77 10.49 24.71
CA ARG A 352 -0.55 11.42 23.59
C ARG A 352 0.63 12.35 23.85
N ASP A 353 0.75 12.88 25.05
CA ASP A 353 1.86 13.76 25.40
C ASP A 353 3.18 12.98 25.38
N ALA A 354 3.18 11.72 25.82
CA ALA A 354 4.33 10.84 25.74
C ALA A 354 4.72 10.49 24.29
N GLU A 355 3.76 10.15 23.44
CA GLU A 355 4.01 9.91 22.00
C GLU A 355 4.60 11.14 21.31
N PHE A 356 4.07 12.33 21.61
CA PHE A 356 4.57 13.57 21.06
C PHE A 356 6.01 13.87 21.53
N ASP A 357 6.31 13.67 22.81
CA ASP A 357 7.66 13.87 23.35
C ASP A 357 8.67 12.88 22.75
N LEU A 358 8.29 11.62 22.59
CA LEU A 358 9.11 10.59 21.94
C LEU A 358 9.38 10.96 20.48
N GLY A 359 8.37 11.41 19.74
CA GLY A 359 8.49 11.87 18.36
C GLY A 359 9.45 13.06 18.22
N LEU A 360 9.38 14.04 19.11
CA LEU A 360 10.29 15.20 19.12
C LEU A 360 11.75 14.77 19.41
N ARG A 361 11.97 13.84 20.34
CA ARG A 361 13.30 13.30 20.64
C ARG A 361 13.85 12.52 19.45
N HIS A 362 13.02 11.67 18.83
CA HIS A 362 13.39 10.97 17.63
C HIS A 362 13.88 11.95 16.54
N LEU A 363 13.07 12.93 16.18
CA LEU A 363 13.41 13.93 15.15
C LEU A 363 14.65 14.74 15.50
N SER A 364 14.86 15.11 16.77
CA SER A 364 16.04 15.84 17.23
C SER A 364 17.33 15.03 16.95
N HIS A 365 17.33 13.74 17.29
CA HIS A 365 18.48 12.88 17.04
C HIS A 365 18.65 12.58 15.54
N LEU A 366 17.56 12.40 14.80
CA LEU A 366 17.57 12.20 13.34
C LEU A 366 18.22 13.40 12.64
N LEU A 367 17.78 14.62 12.93
CA LEU A 367 18.35 15.86 12.38
C LEU A 367 19.81 16.07 12.80
N SER A 368 20.18 15.70 14.03
CA SER A 368 21.57 15.69 14.47
C SER A 368 22.43 14.72 13.63
N GLY A 369 21.89 13.54 13.32
CA GLY A 369 22.54 12.55 12.45
C GLY A 369 22.81 13.12 11.05
N TYR A 370 21.81 13.66 10.39
CA TYR A 370 21.97 14.30 9.08
C TYR A 370 22.92 15.50 9.12
N GLY A 371 22.86 16.32 10.19
CA GLY A 371 23.82 17.42 10.38
C GLY A 371 25.26 16.93 10.49
N ARG A 372 25.53 15.82 11.18
CA ARG A 372 26.84 15.19 11.27
C ARG A 372 27.30 14.58 9.94
N LEU A 373 26.39 13.94 9.18
CA LEU A 373 26.70 13.48 7.81
C LEU A 373 27.17 14.63 6.93
N SER A 374 26.52 15.78 7.00
CA SER A 374 26.91 16.96 6.21
C SER A 374 28.29 17.50 6.57
N MET A 375 28.77 17.24 7.78
CA MET A 375 30.12 17.59 8.25
C MET A 375 31.17 16.49 8.02
N GLY A 376 30.78 15.31 7.50
CA GLY A 376 31.65 14.17 7.31
C GLY A 376 31.96 13.39 8.61
N ASP A 377 31.23 13.67 9.70
CA ASP A 377 31.35 12.93 10.99
C ASP A 377 30.49 11.67 10.93
N PHE A 378 30.94 10.66 10.19
CA PHE A 378 30.15 9.44 9.92
C PHE A 378 29.88 8.62 11.17
N LEU A 379 30.89 8.45 12.04
CA LEU A 379 30.71 7.69 13.27
C LEU A 379 29.81 8.41 14.28
N GLY A 380 29.95 9.72 14.38
CA GLY A 380 29.05 10.54 15.18
C GLY A 380 27.61 10.57 14.62
N ALA A 381 27.46 10.52 13.30
CA ALA A 381 26.15 10.38 12.65
C ALA A 381 25.49 9.03 12.96
N ALA A 382 26.23 7.93 12.83
CA ALA A 382 25.72 6.60 13.18
C ALA A 382 25.24 6.54 14.63
N GLY A 383 26.01 7.11 15.58
CA GLY A 383 25.59 7.20 16.98
C GLY A 383 24.33 8.07 17.20
N ALA A 384 24.16 9.15 16.43
CA ALA A 384 22.95 9.98 16.50
C ALA A 384 21.71 9.23 15.95
N PHE A 385 21.84 8.50 14.84
CA PHE A 385 20.77 7.66 14.30
C PHE A 385 20.43 6.51 15.25
N GLU A 386 21.41 5.90 15.92
CA GLU A 386 21.16 4.92 16.96
C GLU A 386 20.30 5.50 18.09
N GLN A 387 20.60 6.71 18.56
CA GLN A 387 19.76 7.39 19.54
C GLN A 387 18.36 7.69 19.01
N ALA A 388 18.21 8.05 17.73
CA ALA A 388 16.89 8.22 17.13
C ALA A 388 16.08 6.92 17.15
N LEU A 389 16.71 5.78 16.80
CA LEU A 389 16.10 4.45 16.77
C LEU A 389 15.70 3.91 18.15
N ILE A 390 16.27 4.42 19.25
CA ILE A 390 15.79 4.12 20.61
C ILE A 390 14.37 4.68 20.83
N PHE A 391 14.06 5.83 20.23
CA PHE A 391 12.74 6.46 20.35
C PHE A 391 11.74 6.00 19.30
N ASN A 392 12.22 5.62 18.11
CA ASN A 392 11.40 5.07 17.03
C ASN A 392 12.19 3.98 16.27
N GLY A 393 12.10 2.75 16.74
CA GLY A 393 12.76 1.58 16.12
C GLY A 393 12.13 1.15 14.78
N GLU A 394 10.98 1.72 14.41
CA GLU A 394 10.25 1.40 13.16
C GLU A 394 10.66 2.32 11.99
N ASP A 395 11.58 3.26 12.21
CA ASP A 395 12.10 4.14 11.16
C ASP A 395 13.14 3.42 10.29
N HIS A 396 12.70 2.80 9.21
CA HIS A 396 13.58 2.10 8.27
C HIS A 396 14.57 3.04 7.56
N LEU A 397 14.24 4.33 7.37
CA LEU A 397 15.17 5.30 6.81
C LEU A 397 16.27 5.70 7.80
N ALA A 398 15.96 5.75 9.11
CA ALA A 398 17.00 5.93 10.13
C ALA A 398 17.93 4.72 10.24
N TRP A 399 17.40 3.50 10.10
CA TRP A 399 18.20 2.28 9.98
C TRP A 399 19.12 2.32 8.77
N TRP A 400 18.59 2.70 7.59
CA TRP A 400 19.40 2.90 6.39
C TRP A 400 20.47 3.96 6.58
N ALA A 401 20.11 5.13 7.10
CA ALA A 401 21.06 6.24 7.29
C ALA A 401 22.19 5.86 8.27
N LYS A 402 21.87 5.07 9.32
CA LYS A 402 22.86 4.50 10.23
C LYS A 402 23.81 3.57 9.49
N ALA A 403 23.27 2.63 8.71
CA ALA A 403 24.06 1.69 7.91
C ALA A 403 24.98 2.40 6.92
N ALA A 404 24.46 3.35 6.16
CA ALA A 404 25.24 4.14 5.20
C ALA A 404 26.34 4.98 5.88
N ALA A 405 26.06 5.53 7.06
CA ALA A 405 27.07 6.22 7.86
C ALA A 405 28.18 5.27 8.34
N GLN A 406 27.82 4.05 8.81
CA GLN A 406 28.79 3.03 9.20
C GLN A 406 29.66 2.59 8.04
N ARG A 407 29.09 2.33 6.85
CA ARG A 407 29.85 2.03 5.63
C ARG A 407 30.85 3.13 5.29
N LYS A 408 30.44 4.39 5.30
CA LYS A 408 31.31 5.53 5.06
C LYS A 408 32.38 5.70 6.14
N GLY A 409 32.08 5.29 7.37
CA GLY A 409 33.00 5.28 8.52
C GLY A 409 33.94 4.07 8.58
N GLY A 410 33.77 3.08 7.68
CA GLY A 410 34.58 1.87 7.61
C GLY A 410 34.15 0.75 8.57
N ALA A 411 32.89 0.75 9.03
CA ALA A 411 32.30 -0.25 9.93
C ALA A 411 31.36 -1.23 9.18
N GLU A 412 31.85 -1.88 8.13
CA GLU A 412 31.04 -2.69 7.19
C GLU A 412 30.34 -3.91 7.83
N ALA A 413 30.89 -4.48 8.92
CA ALA A 413 30.27 -5.63 9.57
C ALA A 413 28.97 -5.26 10.30
N GLU A 414 28.89 -4.07 10.85
CA GLU A 414 27.71 -3.55 11.58
C GLU A 414 26.64 -3.09 10.60
N GLU A 415 27.02 -2.55 9.45
CA GLU A 415 26.13 -2.12 8.36
C GLU A 415 25.13 -3.21 7.95
N ARG A 416 25.56 -4.45 7.80
CA ARG A 416 24.71 -5.57 7.34
C ARG A 416 23.54 -5.84 8.27
N THR A 417 23.76 -5.75 9.59
CA THR A 417 22.70 -5.96 10.58
C THR A 417 21.66 -4.85 10.50
N GLU A 418 22.10 -3.61 10.33
CA GLU A 418 21.21 -2.46 10.23
C GLU A 418 20.35 -2.52 8.96
N LEU A 419 20.93 -2.93 7.84
CA LEU A 419 20.20 -3.11 6.59
C LEU A 419 19.17 -4.25 6.66
N LEU A 420 19.46 -5.34 7.39
CA LEU A 420 18.48 -6.40 7.62
C LEU A 420 17.27 -5.90 8.40
N ASN A 421 17.46 -5.09 9.44
CA ASN A 421 16.38 -4.48 10.20
C ASN A 421 15.54 -3.56 9.30
N ALA A 422 16.19 -2.72 8.48
CA ALA A 422 15.50 -1.84 7.55
C ALA A 422 14.68 -2.62 6.50
N HIS A 423 15.25 -3.70 5.93
CA HIS A 423 14.56 -4.57 4.98
C HIS A 423 13.35 -5.29 5.58
N PHE A 424 13.44 -5.71 6.85
CA PHE A 424 12.29 -6.29 7.54
C PHE A 424 11.12 -5.31 7.67
N LEU A 425 11.42 -4.04 7.95
CA LEU A 425 10.41 -2.99 8.07
C LEU A 425 9.84 -2.56 6.72
N ALA A 426 10.68 -2.44 5.71
CA ALA A 426 10.33 -1.93 4.37
C ALA A 426 11.03 -2.70 3.24
N PRO A 427 10.56 -3.92 2.91
CA PRO A 427 11.25 -4.81 1.96
C PRO A 427 11.33 -4.26 0.52
N LEU A 428 10.49 -3.30 0.18
CA LEU A 428 10.45 -2.68 -1.16
C LEU A 428 11.04 -1.26 -1.20
N GLU A 429 11.62 -0.79 -0.10
CA GLU A 429 12.22 0.54 -0.05
C GLU A 429 13.38 0.67 -1.06
N PRO A 430 13.27 1.57 -2.06
CA PRO A 430 14.23 1.66 -3.15
C PRO A 430 15.67 1.92 -2.69
N VAL A 431 15.85 2.74 -1.65
CA VAL A 431 17.18 3.10 -1.16
C VAL A 431 17.91 1.91 -0.53
N LEU A 432 17.19 0.96 0.05
CA LEU A 432 17.79 -0.26 0.61
C LEU A 432 18.33 -1.16 -0.50
N ARG A 433 17.62 -1.23 -1.63
CA ARG A 433 18.12 -1.95 -2.81
C ARG A 433 19.34 -1.27 -3.42
N ALA A 434 19.29 0.06 -3.51
CA ALA A 434 20.42 0.85 -3.99
C ALA A 434 21.67 0.71 -3.11
N GLU A 435 21.51 0.54 -1.80
CA GLU A 435 22.63 0.33 -0.87
C GLU A 435 23.43 -0.93 -1.22
N GLY A 436 22.76 -2.02 -1.61
CA GLY A 436 23.43 -3.22 -2.11
C GLY A 436 24.32 -2.96 -3.33
N PHE A 437 23.87 -2.08 -4.26
CA PHE A 437 24.66 -1.64 -5.40
C PHE A 437 25.82 -0.71 -4.99
N LEU A 438 25.60 0.16 -4.01
CA LEU A 438 26.58 1.17 -3.56
C LEU A 438 27.66 0.56 -2.66
N ALA A 439 27.34 -0.42 -1.85
CA ALA A 439 28.27 -1.09 -0.94
C ALA A 439 29.28 -1.99 -1.66
N SER A 440 28.86 -2.63 -2.75
CA SER A 440 29.72 -3.53 -3.53
C SER A 440 29.60 -3.26 -5.01
N PRO A 441 30.69 -3.39 -5.80
CA PRO A 441 30.58 -3.36 -7.26
C PRO A 441 29.89 -4.64 -7.73
N VAL A 442 28.57 -4.61 -7.76
CA VAL A 442 27.74 -5.72 -8.24
C VAL A 442 27.87 -5.80 -9.77
N HIS A 443 28.11 -6.98 -10.32
CA HIS A 443 28.27 -7.18 -11.76
C HIS A 443 27.31 -8.26 -12.30
N GLY A 444 26.85 -8.08 -13.54
CA GLY A 444 26.10 -9.08 -14.26
C GLY A 444 24.73 -9.41 -13.63
N ARG A 445 24.45 -10.71 -13.38
CA ARG A 445 23.16 -11.18 -12.87
C ARG A 445 22.77 -10.63 -11.48
N GLU A 446 23.75 -10.40 -10.62
CA GLU A 446 23.51 -9.82 -9.29
C GLU A 446 23.03 -8.37 -9.41
N LYS A 447 23.61 -7.62 -10.36
CA LYS A 447 23.18 -6.24 -10.65
C LYS A 447 21.73 -6.20 -11.15
N SER A 448 21.36 -7.09 -12.06
CA SER A 448 19.98 -7.19 -12.56
C SER A 448 19.00 -7.57 -11.46
N ALA A 449 19.37 -8.42 -10.50
CA ALA A 449 18.52 -8.77 -9.38
C ALA A 449 18.26 -7.59 -8.42
N VAL A 450 19.23 -6.69 -8.28
CA VAL A 450 19.10 -5.48 -7.45
C VAL A 450 18.29 -4.39 -8.16
N LEU A 451 18.56 -4.14 -9.45
CA LEU A 451 18.00 -3.01 -10.19
C LEU A 451 16.70 -3.35 -10.92
N GLY A 452 16.50 -4.61 -11.35
CA GLY A 452 15.33 -5.03 -12.10
C GLY A 452 13.99 -4.61 -11.49
N PRO A 453 13.74 -4.82 -10.19
CA PRO A 453 12.52 -4.33 -9.56
C PRO A 453 12.33 -2.80 -9.57
N LEU A 454 13.42 -2.03 -9.69
CA LEU A 454 13.36 -0.56 -9.80
C LEU A 454 13.03 -0.10 -11.23
N GLU A 455 13.35 -0.91 -12.24
CA GLU A 455 12.98 -0.62 -13.64
C GLU A 455 11.47 -0.64 -13.84
N GLU A 456 10.74 -1.40 -13.02
CA GLU A 456 9.28 -1.43 -13.02
C GLU A 456 8.65 -0.15 -12.46
N THR A 457 9.38 0.56 -11.61
CA THR A 457 8.98 1.84 -11.02
C THR A 457 10.07 2.89 -11.23
N PRO A 458 10.20 3.44 -12.45
CA PRO A 458 11.33 4.30 -12.81
C PRO A 458 11.52 5.53 -11.92
N GLU A 459 10.45 6.04 -11.32
CA GLU A 459 10.51 7.15 -10.35
C GLU A 459 11.35 6.81 -9.11
N ALA A 460 11.51 5.52 -8.80
CA ALA A 460 12.36 5.07 -7.70
C ALA A 460 13.83 5.48 -7.87
N PHE A 461 14.30 5.62 -9.12
CA PHE A 461 15.67 6.12 -9.37
C PHE A 461 15.84 7.57 -8.92
N VAL A 462 14.83 8.41 -9.12
CA VAL A 462 14.82 9.81 -8.63
C VAL A 462 14.76 9.84 -7.12
N GLU A 463 13.96 8.98 -6.53
CA GLU A 463 13.76 8.87 -5.08
C GLU A 463 15.07 8.56 -4.35
N VAL A 464 15.79 7.55 -4.81
CA VAL A 464 17.09 7.19 -4.25
C VAL A 464 18.10 8.32 -4.40
N ALA A 465 18.16 8.95 -5.58
CA ALA A 465 19.05 10.07 -5.80
C ALA A 465 18.78 11.24 -4.82
N CYS A 466 17.51 11.55 -4.59
CA CYS A 466 17.11 12.58 -3.63
C CYS A 466 17.55 12.24 -2.20
N LEU A 467 17.33 11.00 -1.74
CA LEU A 467 17.76 10.57 -0.40
C LEU A 467 19.28 10.62 -0.22
N LEU A 468 20.03 10.17 -1.22
CA LEU A 468 21.50 10.26 -1.19
C LEU A 468 21.98 11.71 -1.12
N LEU A 469 21.33 12.62 -1.84
CA LEU A 469 21.65 14.06 -1.79
C LEU A 469 21.25 14.70 -0.46
N GLU A 470 20.12 14.33 0.13
CA GLU A 470 19.71 14.79 1.46
C GLU A 470 20.68 14.32 2.54
N ALA A 471 21.20 13.10 2.41
CA ALA A 471 22.24 12.56 3.28
C ALA A 471 23.65 13.12 2.98
N ASN A 472 23.79 14.01 1.98
CA ASN A 472 25.07 14.55 1.51
C ASN A 472 26.06 13.50 0.97
N PHE A 473 25.56 12.37 0.47
CA PHE A 473 26.35 11.32 -0.18
C PHE A 473 26.56 11.62 -1.67
N VAL A 474 27.17 12.76 -1.96
CA VAL A 474 27.28 13.32 -3.33
C VAL A 474 27.95 12.34 -4.31
N GLN A 475 29.00 11.63 -3.88
CA GLN A 475 29.71 10.65 -4.71
C GLN A 475 28.84 9.42 -5.01
N ASP A 476 28.09 8.93 -4.02
CA ASP A 476 27.17 7.81 -4.18
C ASP A 476 26.00 8.22 -5.10
N ALA A 477 25.49 9.45 -4.96
CA ALA A 477 24.50 10.03 -5.85
C ALA A 477 25.00 10.11 -7.30
N ALA A 478 26.29 10.48 -7.53
CA ALA A 478 26.87 10.46 -8.87
C ALA A 478 26.90 9.06 -9.48
N ARG A 479 27.36 8.07 -8.72
CA ARG A 479 27.38 6.66 -9.15
C ARG A 479 25.98 6.14 -9.47
N TRP A 480 25.04 6.42 -8.57
CA TRP A 480 23.65 6.02 -8.72
C TRP A 480 22.98 6.64 -9.94
N LEU A 481 23.07 7.96 -10.10
CA LEU A 481 22.47 8.68 -11.24
C LEU A 481 23.08 8.27 -12.57
N THR A 482 24.40 8.02 -12.62
CA THR A 482 25.05 7.51 -13.82
C THR A 482 24.52 6.14 -14.20
N GLU A 483 24.29 5.27 -13.21
CA GLU A 483 23.69 3.95 -13.44
C GLU A 483 22.24 4.07 -13.85
N ALA A 484 21.44 4.87 -13.16
CA ALA A 484 20.02 5.09 -13.44
C ALA A 484 19.77 5.50 -14.90
N LEU A 485 20.62 6.36 -15.44
CA LEU A 485 20.52 6.83 -16.83
C LEU A 485 20.83 5.77 -17.90
N LEU A 486 21.33 4.59 -17.52
CA LEU A 486 21.43 3.43 -18.41
C LEU A 486 20.09 2.68 -18.54
N HIS A 487 19.18 2.87 -17.60
CA HIS A 487 17.89 2.19 -17.55
C HIS A 487 16.74 3.10 -17.97
N VAL A 488 16.80 4.37 -17.54
CA VAL A 488 15.73 5.35 -17.79
C VAL A 488 16.33 6.73 -18.09
N ASP A 489 15.66 7.50 -18.95
CA ASP A 489 16.12 8.84 -19.33
C ASP A 489 15.05 9.91 -19.03
N PHE A 490 15.05 10.39 -17.78
CA PHE A 490 14.21 11.51 -17.36
C PHE A 490 15.01 12.82 -17.29
N PRO A 491 14.45 13.95 -17.72
CA PRO A 491 15.10 15.25 -17.58
C PRO A 491 15.55 15.56 -16.15
N VAL A 492 14.72 15.20 -15.15
CA VAL A 492 15.03 15.40 -13.73
C VAL A 492 16.28 14.64 -13.28
N LEU A 493 16.48 13.37 -13.71
CA LEU A 493 17.70 12.61 -13.40
C LEU A 493 18.95 13.28 -13.96
N ARG A 494 18.88 13.80 -15.20
CA ARG A 494 20.00 14.54 -15.82
C ARG A 494 20.29 15.83 -15.10
N TYR A 495 19.28 16.59 -14.70
CA TYR A 495 19.47 17.80 -13.91
C TYR A 495 20.06 17.47 -12.53
N LEU A 496 19.62 16.43 -11.87
CA LEU A 496 20.22 15.99 -10.60
C LEU A 496 21.69 15.58 -10.79
N LEU A 497 22.03 14.87 -11.86
CA LEU A 497 23.42 14.51 -12.16
C LEU A 497 24.28 15.75 -12.46
N ALA A 498 23.75 16.71 -13.24
CA ALA A 498 24.43 17.99 -13.49
C ALA A 498 24.70 18.76 -12.18
N HIS A 499 23.70 18.77 -11.27
CA HIS A 499 23.88 19.37 -9.95
C HIS A 499 24.99 18.67 -9.14
N VAL A 500 24.98 17.34 -9.12
CA VAL A 500 26.01 16.54 -8.45
C VAL A 500 27.41 16.84 -9.01
N TYR A 501 27.56 16.94 -10.31
CA TYR A 501 28.85 17.30 -10.94
C TYR A 501 29.35 18.69 -10.51
N LEU A 502 28.44 19.66 -10.35
CA LEU A 502 28.83 20.98 -9.81
C LEU A 502 29.25 20.92 -8.34
N GLU A 503 28.57 20.09 -7.52
CA GLU A 503 28.93 19.91 -6.10
C GLU A 503 30.27 19.18 -5.90
N LEU A 504 30.59 18.23 -6.79
CA LEU A 504 31.90 17.55 -6.79
C LEU A 504 33.06 18.48 -7.19
N GLY A 505 32.77 19.53 -7.96
CA GLY A 505 33.77 20.50 -8.46
C GLY A 505 34.65 19.95 -9.60
N GLY A 506 35.05 20.83 -10.49
CA GLY A 506 35.95 20.49 -11.63
C GLY A 506 35.27 19.72 -12.77
N MET A 507 33.93 19.55 -12.72
CA MET A 507 33.12 18.82 -13.71
C MET A 507 32.10 19.74 -14.40
N GLU A 508 32.41 20.99 -14.60
CA GLU A 508 31.49 21.99 -15.18
C GLU A 508 31.10 21.67 -16.62
N VAL A 509 32.01 21.03 -17.38
CA VAL A 509 31.74 20.59 -18.76
C VAL A 509 30.75 19.46 -18.78
N ASP A 510 30.94 18.45 -17.92
CA ASP A 510 30.05 17.31 -17.78
C ASP A 510 28.66 17.74 -17.28
N ALA A 511 28.63 18.70 -16.33
CA ALA A 511 27.39 19.30 -15.87
C ALA A 511 26.64 20.00 -17.00
N ALA A 512 27.35 20.80 -17.82
CA ALA A 512 26.75 21.48 -18.97
C ALA A 512 26.22 20.48 -20.02
N GLU A 513 26.92 19.37 -20.24
CA GLU A 513 26.47 18.30 -21.14
C GLU A 513 25.16 17.67 -20.64
N GLN A 514 25.05 17.33 -19.34
CA GLN A 514 23.82 16.76 -18.78
C GLN A 514 22.65 17.75 -18.87
N VAL A 515 22.89 19.05 -18.64
CA VAL A 515 21.87 20.08 -18.83
C VAL A 515 21.39 20.12 -20.28
N GLN A 516 22.30 20.04 -21.28
CA GLN A 516 21.92 20.00 -22.69
C GLN A 516 21.11 18.76 -23.05
N LEU A 517 21.47 17.57 -22.52
CA LEU A 517 20.76 16.32 -22.73
C LEU A 517 19.38 16.30 -22.05
N ALA A 518 19.16 17.16 -21.06
CA ALA A 518 17.88 17.29 -20.36
C ALA A 518 16.86 18.20 -21.07
N ILE A 519 17.25 18.90 -22.13
CA ILE A 519 16.37 19.87 -22.82
C ILE A 519 15.14 19.16 -23.39
N ARG A 520 13.95 19.68 -23.04
CA ARG A 520 12.66 19.28 -23.62
C ARG A 520 11.86 20.53 -24.00
N GLU A 521 10.99 20.41 -25.00
CA GLU A 521 10.09 21.49 -25.39
C GLU A 521 9.09 21.83 -24.29
N ASN A 522 8.53 20.80 -23.67
CA ASN A 522 7.57 20.89 -22.57
C ASN A 522 8.10 20.14 -21.34
N PRO A 523 7.66 20.51 -20.13
CA PRO A 523 7.90 19.71 -18.93
C PRO A 523 7.34 18.29 -19.10
N GLU A 524 8.13 17.29 -18.75
CA GLU A 524 7.76 15.87 -18.81
C GLU A 524 7.79 15.25 -17.40
N PRO A 525 6.87 14.33 -17.08
CA PRO A 525 6.93 13.58 -15.83
C PRO A 525 8.15 12.64 -15.80
N PRO A 526 8.64 12.28 -14.58
CA PRO A 526 8.17 12.75 -13.29
C PRO A 526 8.50 14.21 -13.03
N TYR A 527 7.50 14.97 -12.55
CA TYR A 527 7.72 16.38 -12.21
C TYR A 527 8.39 16.53 -10.85
N PRO A 528 9.27 17.54 -10.67
CA PRO A 528 9.95 17.77 -9.40
C PRO A 528 8.95 18.18 -8.32
N TYR A 529 8.95 17.51 -7.19
CA TYR A 529 8.07 17.83 -6.06
C TYR A 529 8.78 17.83 -4.71
N ARG A 530 10.01 17.26 -4.63
CA ARG A 530 10.78 17.22 -3.39
C ARG A 530 11.61 18.50 -3.25
N ARG A 531 11.80 18.94 -2.02
CA ARG A 531 12.58 20.14 -1.69
C ARG A 531 14.01 20.11 -2.26
N ILE A 532 14.64 18.95 -2.24
CA ILE A 532 16.00 18.77 -2.77
C ILE A 532 16.05 18.95 -4.29
N GLU A 533 15.06 18.48 -5.03
CA GLU A 533 14.94 18.67 -6.47
C GLU A 533 14.86 20.15 -6.80
N PHE A 534 13.97 20.91 -6.14
CA PHE A 534 13.87 22.35 -6.35
C PHE A 534 15.18 23.10 -6.05
N ARG A 535 15.87 22.71 -4.97
CA ARG A 535 17.16 23.30 -4.61
C ARG A 535 18.20 23.03 -5.70
N ALA A 536 18.28 21.81 -6.22
CA ALA A 536 19.19 21.45 -7.30
C ALA A 536 18.89 22.22 -8.58
N LEU A 537 17.62 22.24 -9.01
CA LEU A 537 17.17 22.94 -10.20
C LEU A 537 17.40 24.47 -10.10
N ALA A 538 17.16 25.08 -8.93
CA ALA A 538 17.40 26.51 -8.72
C ALA A 538 18.90 26.86 -8.82
N LYS A 539 19.80 26.04 -8.25
CA LYS A 539 21.24 26.20 -8.38
C LYS A 539 21.69 26.08 -9.85
N LEU A 540 21.15 25.10 -10.58
CA LEU A 540 21.43 24.94 -12.01
C LEU A 540 20.94 26.14 -12.83
N ALA A 541 19.72 26.65 -12.58
CA ALA A 541 19.17 27.81 -13.27
C ALA A 541 20.00 29.07 -13.03
N ALA A 542 20.58 29.23 -11.85
CA ALA A 542 21.51 30.32 -11.56
C ALA A 542 22.83 30.15 -12.33
N ARG A 543 23.32 28.91 -12.52
CA ARG A 543 24.57 28.61 -13.22
C ARG A 543 24.44 28.61 -14.74
N PHE A 544 23.28 28.16 -15.26
CA PHE A 544 22.97 28.06 -16.68
C PHE A 544 21.74 28.94 -17.04
N PRO A 545 21.85 30.27 -16.94
CA PRO A 545 20.71 31.17 -17.08
C PRO A 545 20.12 31.23 -18.51
N ALA A 546 20.84 30.74 -19.50
CA ALA A 546 20.39 30.68 -20.89
C ALA A 546 19.48 29.46 -21.16
N ASP A 547 19.41 28.48 -20.26
CA ASP A 547 18.55 27.31 -20.45
C ASP A 547 17.06 27.62 -20.18
N GLY A 548 16.32 27.77 -21.29
CA GLY A 548 14.88 28.02 -21.24
C GLY A 548 14.06 26.80 -20.79
N SER A 549 14.54 25.57 -21.00
CA SER A 549 13.86 24.34 -20.58
C SER A 549 13.83 24.21 -19.06
N LEU A 550 14.95 24.41 -18.42
CA LEU A 550 15.09 24.39 -16.96
C LEU A 550 14.21 25.46 -16.29
N ARG A 551 14.17 26.67 -16.86
CA ARG A 551 13.29 27.73 -16.35
C ARG A 551 11.80 27.35 -16.49
N ARG A 552 11.40 26.82 -17.65
CA ARG A 552 10.01 26.36 -17.84
C ARG A 552 9.63 25.28 -16.84
N LEU A 553 10.54 24.34 -16.56
CA LEU A 553 10.28 23.29 -15.56
C LEU A 553 10.11 23.87 -14.16
N LEU A 554 10.97 24.82 -13.76
CA LEU A 554 10.86 25.49 -12.45
C LEU A 554 9.59 26.33 -12.33
N ASP A 555 9.28 27.13 -13.37
CA ASP A 555 8.06 27.95 -13.41
C ASP A 555 6.81 27.08 -13.39
N PHE A 556 6.82 25.95 -14.10
CA PHE A 556 5.75 24.97 -14.11
C PHE A 556 5.53 24.36 -12.72
N ALA A 557 6.58 23.80 -12.13
CA ALA A 557 6.51 23.16 -10.81
C ALA A 557 6.18 24.16 -9.69
N GLY A 558 6.66 25.41 -9.80
CA GLY A 558 6.38 26.49 -8.86
C GLY A 558 4.91 26.92 -8.78
N ARG A 559 4.10 26.61 -9.81
CA ARG A 559 2.64 26.86 -9.77
C ARG A 559 1.93 26.00 -8.73
N PHE A 560 2.44 24.80 -8.48
CA PHE A 560 1.81 23.80 -7.62
C PHE A 560 2.44 23.74 -6.22
N ARG A 561 3.72 24.05 -6.14
CA ARG A 561 4.47 24.14 -4.88
C ARG A 561 5.27 25.44 -4.84
N PRO A 562 4.74 26.52 -4.24
CA PRO A 562 5.49 27.74 -4.08
C PRO A 562 6.76 27.46 -3.28
N LEU A 563 7.90 27.93 -3.82
CA LEU A 563 9.21 27.88 -3.17
C LEU A 563 9.20 28.86 -1.98
N ASN A 564 8.68 28.45 -0.82
CA ASN A 564 8.81 29.22 0.42
C ASN A 564 10.01 28.75 1.24
#